data_c6d96adb727edc0849595a2862a57158
#
_entry.id   c6d96adb727edc0849595a2862a57158
#
_cell.length_a   1.000
_cell.length_b   1.000
_cell.length_c   1.000
_cell.angle_alpha   90.00
_cell.angle_beta   90.00
_cell.angle_gamma   90.00
#
_symmetry.space_group_name_H-M   'P 1'
#
loop_
_entity.id
_entity.type
_entity.pdbx_description
1 polymer ?
#
loop_
_entity_poly.entity_id
_entity_poly.type
_entity_poly.pdbx_seq_one_letter_code
_entity_poly.pdbx_strand_id
1 'polypeptide(L)'
;MAIQISLTAEIIELNEQISYIKASKNPLSSDVVFIKRKDCIWVYDVGACKETAHEIEQIFKKKKVVLSHFHPDHVWNLICTTRSELYVSETTRKYVKQGTIVKDEIIEPANGKYPELRVFNFPSCHAKGCLALQCGEYVFLGDATYSQEKGSKHIYNEQILKQMIDCIEQLDCEFIGLSHSRGFIHKKEDVLTLLKSIYGFREKGRSEISFDNFFYNDEIMEKEFEEDEEESDE
;
A
#
# COMPACT_ATOMS: atom_id res chain seq x y z
N MET A 1 5.05 -39.87 8.78
CA MET A 1 3.93 -38.92 8.79
C MET A 1 4.40 -37.65 8.12
N ALA A 2 3.99 -37.38 6.86
CA ALA A 2 4.34 -36.14 6.22
C ALA A 2 3.47 -35.04 6.82
N ILE A 3 4.10 -34.04 7.41
CA ILE A 3 3.40 -32.82 7.87
C ILE A 3 2.93 -32.13 6.57
N GLN A 4 1.63 -32.16 6.32
CA GLN A 4 1.01 -31.40 5.25
C GLN A 4 1.02 -29.94 5.72
N ILE A 5 2.03 -29.17 5.32
CA ILE A 5 2.06 -27.73 5.54
C ILE A 5 0.97 -27.14 4.63
N SER A 6 -0.07 -26.60 5.24
CA SER A 6 -1.08 -25.84 4.51
C SER A 6 -0.42 -24.58 3.93
N LEU A 7 -0.35 -24.49 2.61
CA LEU A 7 0.18 -23.33 1.87
C LEU A 7 -0.96 -22.29 1.65
N THR A 8 -1.70 -21.94 2.71
CA THR A 8 -2.79 -20.97 2.61
C THR A 8 -2.46 -19.75 3.47
N ALA A 9 -2.59 -18.55 2.87
CA ALA A 9 -2.55 -17.31 3.61
C ALA A 9 -3.95 -17.00 4.19
N GLU A 10 -3.99 -16.32 5.31
CA GLU A 10 -5.24 -15.79 5.86
C GLU A 10 -5.71 -14.61 5.00
N ILE A 11 -6.96 -14.70 4.52
CA ILE A 11 -7.61 -13.62 3.78
C ILE A 11 -8.57 -12.92 4.73
N ILE A 12 -8.36 -11.63 4.93
CA ILE A 12 -9.19 -10.76 5.78
C ILE A 12 -10.15 -9.98 4.88
N GLU A 13 -11.43 -10.06 5.17
CA GLU A 13 -12.46 -9.32 4.44
C GLU A 13 -12.71 -7.96 5.11
N LEU A 14 -12.56 -6.87 4.35
CA LEU A 14 -12.93 -5.51 4.79
C LEU A 14 -14.41 -5.24 4.52
N ASN A 15 -14.91 -5.70 3.37
CA ASN A 15 -16.32 -5.65 2.98
C ASN A 15 -16.61 -6.70 1.89
N GLU A 16 -17.81 -6.67 1.31
CA GLU A 16 -18.21 -7.64 0.26
C GLU A 16 -17.31 -7.65 -0.97
N GLN A 17 -16.66 -6.53 -1.30
CA GLN A 17 -15.82 -6.39 -2.49
C GLN A 17 -14.34 -6.42 -2.19
N ILE A 18 -13.90 -6.00 -1.02
CA ILE A 18 -12.48 -5.77 -0.69
C ILE A 18 -12.05 -6.77 0.38
N SER A 19 -10.95 -7.45 0.09
CA SER A 19 -10.24 -8.30 1.05
C SER A 19 -8.73 -8.15 0.87
N TYR A 20 -7.95 -8.59 1.83
CA TYR A 20 -6.50 -8.53 1.74
C TYR A 20 -5.81 -9.69 2.46
N ILE A 21 -4.55 -9.94 2.09
CA ILE A 21 -3.61 -10.81 2.80
C ILE A 21 -2.63 -9.91 3.53
N LYS A 22 -2.43 -10.17 4.83
CA LYS A 22 -1.48 -9.42 5.66
C LYS A 22 -0.04 -9.55 5.18
N ALA A 23 0.71 -8.45 5.36
CA ALA A 23 2.17 -8.44 5.25
C ALA A 23 2.83 -9.49 6.15
N SER A 24 3.99 -9.99 5.72
CA SER A 24 4.82 -10.92 6.50
C SER A 24 6.21 -10.34 6.74
N LYS A 25 6.79 -10.63 7.90
CA LYS A 25 8.17 -10.24 8.23
C LYS A 25 9.21 -11.28 7.78
N ASN A 26 8.81 -12.55 7.58
CA ASN A 26 9.73 -13.63 7.20
C ASN A 26 9.05 -14.67 6.30
N PRO A 27 9.29 -14.65 4.98
CA PRO A 27 10.03 -13.61 4.26
C PRO A 27 9.29 -12.28 4.32
N LEU A 28 10.01 -11.16 4.14
CA LEU A 28 9.36 -9.86 4.03
C LEU A 28 8.44 -9.86 2.79
N SER A 29 7.19 -9.51 3.00
CA SER A 29 6.16 -9.50 1.97
C SER A 29 5.12 -8.44 2.30
N SER A 30 4.74 -7.65 1.31
CA SER A 30 3.71 -6.62 1.46
C SER A 30 2.33 -7.21 1.73
N ASP A 31 1.42 -6.37 2.22
CA ASP A 31 0.00 -6.63 2.13
C ASP A 31 -0.44 -6.70 0.66
N VAL A 32 -1.39 -7.59 0.37
CA VAL A 32 -1.93 -7.78 -0.98
C VAL A 32 -3.44 -7.61 -0.96
N VAL A 33 -3.95 -6.64 -1.72
CA VAL A 33 -5.38 -6.32 -1.72
C VAL A 33 -6.07 -6.92 -2.93
N PHE A 34 -7.24 -7.49 -2.70
CA PHE A 34 -8.14 -8.02 -3.72
C PHE A 34 -9.42 -7.19 -3.78
N ILE A 35 -9.77 -6.67 -4.96
CA ILE A 35 -11.01 -5.94 -5.19
C ILE A 35 -11.86 -6.70 -6.21
N LYS A 36 -12.94 -7.29 -5.74
CA LYS A 36 -13.89 -8.07 -6.55
C LYS A 36 -14.68 -7.12 -7.48
N ARG A 37 -14.71 -7.44 -8.77
CA ARG A 37 -15.57 -6.79 -9.77
C ARG A 37 -16.43 -7.85 -10.47
N LYS A 38 -17.36 -7.41 -11.33
CA LYS A 38 -18.26 -8.31 -12.04
C LYS A 38 -17.49 -9.40 -12.82
N ASP A 39 -16.53 -8.99 -13.64
CA ASP A 39 -15.86 -9.86 -14.62
C ASP A 39 -14.37 -10.08 -14.34
N CYS A 40 -13.80 -9.39 -13.33
CA CYS A 40 -12.39 -9.47 -12.98
C CYS A 40 -12.18 -9.29 -11.49
N ILE A 41 -10.92 -9.45 -11.05
CA ILE A 41 -10.44 -9.03 -9.75
C ILE A 41 -9.26 -8.09 -9.98
N TRP A 42 -9.26 -6.94 -9.31
CA TRP A 42 -8.08 -6.11 -9.18
C TRP A 42 -7.23 -6.62 -8.02
N VAL A 43 -5.93 -6.66 -8.23
CA VAL A 43 -4.95 -7.10 -7.23
C VAL A 43 -3.95 -5.96 -7.07
N TYR A 44 -3.83 -5.42 -5.87
CA TYR A 44 -2.87 -4.37 -5.55
C TYR A 44 -1.70 -5.00 -4.82
N ASP A 45 -0.53 -4.93 -5.44
CA ASP A 45 0.69 -5.68 -5.15
C ASP A 45 0.53 -7.21 -5.27
N VAL A 46 1.62 -7.94 -5.20
CA VAL A 46 1.62 -9.41 -5.31
C VAL A 46 2.42 -10.09 -4.19
N GLY A 47 3.06 -9.30 -3.33
CA GLY A 47 3.85 -9.80 -2.22
C GLY A 47 5.07 -10.64 -2.64
N ALA A 48 5.64 -11.33 -1.67
CA ALA A 48 6.80 -12.20 -1.86
C ALA A 48 6.64 -13.59 -1.21
N CYS A 49 5.64 -13.80 -0.36
CA CYS A 49 5.39 -15.08 0.29
C CYS A 49 4.80 -16.11 -0.68
N LYS A 50 5.12 -17.39 -0.47
CA LYS A 50 4.58 -18.51 -1.26
C LYS A 50 3.09 -18.68 -1.06
N GLU A 51 2.62 -18.48 0.16
CA GLU A 51 1.23 -18.53 0.56
C GLU A 51 0.41 -17.49 -0.20
N THR A 52 0.91 -16.26 -0.29
CA THR A 52 0.31 -15.17 -1.08
C THR A 52 0.26 -15.51 -2.56
N ALA A 53 1.35 -16.05 -3.12
CA ALA A 53 1.38 -16.50 -4.52
C ALA A 53 0.33 -17.59 -4.77
N HIS A 54 0.18 -18.53 -3.84
CA HIS A 54 -0.82 -19.61 -3.95
C HIS A 54 -2.23 -19.04 -4.00
N GLU A 55 -2.59 -18.15 -3.07
CA GLU A 55 -3.93 -17.53 -3.03
C GLU A 55 -4.24 -16.73 -4.31
N ILE A 56 -3.27 -15.96 -4.81
CA ILE A 56 -3.44 -15.22 -6.08
C ILE A 56 -3.73 -16.19 -7.24
N GLU A 57 -3.05 -17.34 -7.32
CA GLU A 57 -3.22 -18.30 -8.39
C GLU A 57 -4.54 -19.11 -8.29
N GLN A 58 -5.14 -19.24 -7.09
CA GLN A 58 -6.46 -19.82 -6.91
C GLN A 58 -7.60 -18.94 -7.49
N ILE A 59 -7.31 -17.69 -7.83
CA ILE A 59 -8.29 -16.79 -8.44
C ILE A 59 -8.46 -17.14 -9.92
N PHE A 60 -9.56 -17.78 -10.29
CA PHE A 60 -9.85 -18.16 -11.68
C PHE A 60 -10.38 -17.00 -12.56
N LYS A 61 -10.80 -15.89 -11.97
CA LYS A 61 -11.21 -14.70 -12.72
C LYS A 61 -10.02 -14.00 -13.37
N LYS A 62 -10.30 -13.16 -14.38
CA LYS A 62 -9.29 -12.25 -14.93
C LYS A 62 -8.72 -11.39 -13.82
N LYS A 63 -7.40 -11.33 -13.70
CA LYS A 63 -6.68 -10.52 -12.73
C LYS A 63 -6.11 -9.28 -13.41
N LYS A 64 -6.43 -8.11 -12.89
CA LYS A 64 -5.79 -6.83 -13.21
C LYS A 64 -4.89 -6.45 -12.06
N VAL A 65 -3.59 -6.49 -12.26
CA VAL A 65 -2.60 -6.25 -11.21
C VAL A 65 -2.12 -4.80 -11.27
N VAL A 66 -2.07 -4.13 -10.14
CA VAL A 66 -1.44 -2.83 -9.94
C VAL A 66 -0.26 -3.02 -9.00
N LEU A 67 0.92 -2.56 -9.36
CA LEU A 67 2.06 -2.53 -8.45
C LEU A 67 2.21 -1.13 -7.85
N SER A 68 2.16 -1.05 -6.52
CA SER A 68 2.34 0.21 -5.79
C SER A 68 3.68 0.84 -6.14
N HIS A 69 4.77 0.06 -6.05
CA HIS A 69 6.12 0.48 -6.41
C HIS A 69 6.99 -0.75 -6.74
N PHE A 70 8.32 -0.56 -6.83
CA PHE A 70 9.22 -1.59 -7.39
C PHE A 70 9.97 -2.43 -6.34
N HIS A 71 9.74 -2.27 -5.04
CA HIS A 71 10.47 -3.03 -4.03
C HIS A 71 10.15 -4.53 -4.10
N PRO A 72 11.13 -5.40 -3.82
CA PRO A 72 10.99 -6.84 -4.02
C PRO A 72 9.83 -7.48 -3.29
N ASP A 73 9.55 -7.06 -2.08
CA ASP A 73 8.48 -7.57 -1.22
C ASP A 73 7.06 -7.23 -1.74
N HIS A 74 6.94 -6.28 -2.66
CA HIS A 74 5.70 -5.93 -3.38
C HIS A 74 5.56 -6.64 -4.73
N VAL A 75 6.68 -6.97 -5.40
CA VAL A 75 6.65 -7.41 -6.80
C VAL A 75 7.15 -8.84 -7.04
N TRP A 76 7.73 -9.51 -6.04
CA TRP A 76 8.43 -10.77 -6.22
C TRP A 76 7.57 -11.85 -6.86
N ASN A 77 6.33 -12.03 -6.42
CA ASN A 77 5.43 -13.03 -6.93
C ASN A 77 4.88 -12.73 -8.34
N LEU A 78 5.24 -11.57 -8.93
CA LEU A 78 4.85 -11.24 -10.29
C LEU A 78 5.30 -12.27 -11.31
N ILE A 79 6.41 -12.96 -11.05
CA ILE A 79 6.97 -14.00 -11.94
C ILE A 79 6.05 -15.22 -12.07
N CYS A 80 5.30 -15.54 -11.01
CA CYS A 80 4.37 -16.69 -10.99
C CYS A 80 2.89 -16.27 -11.04
N THR A 81 2.60 -14.95 -11.09
CA THR A 81 1.22 -14.46 -11.13
C THR A 81 0.68 -14.43 -12.56
N THR A 82 -0.31 -15.30 -12.82
CA THR A 82 -1.10 -15.26 -14.07
C THR A 82 -2.06 -14.07 -14.02
N ARG A 83 -2.02 -13.20 -15.02
CA ARG A 83 -2.79 -11.96 -15.08
C ARG A 83 -3.20 -11.58 -16.48
N SER A 84 -4.31 -10.84 -16.62
CA SER A 84 -4.76 -10.29 -17.90
C SER A 84 -4.11 -8.93 -18.21
N GLU A 85 -3.94 -8.12 -17.16
CA GLU A 85 -3.41 -6.76 -17.27
C GLU A 85 -2.46 -6.48 -16.10
N LEU A 86 -1.45 -5.65 -16.33
CA LEU A 86 -0.51 -5.17 -15.33
C LEU A 86 -0.32 -3.66 -15.49
N TYR A 87 -0.54 -2.93 -14.41
CA TYR A 87 -0.40 -1.48 -14.33
C TYR A 87 0.76 -1.11 -13.41
N VAL A 88 1.62 -0.24 -13.89
CA VAL A 88 2.86 0.17 -13.21
C VAL A 88 3.16 1.64 -13.44
N SER A 89 3.92 2.25 -12.56
CA SER A 89 4.53 3.56 -12.83
C SER A 89 5.68 3.44 -13.83
N GLU A 90 6.12 4.58 -14.37
CA GLU A 90 7.30 4.61 -15.25
C GLU A 90 8.55 4.05 -14.55
N THR A 91 8.73 4.35 -13.26
CA THR A 91 9.85 3.85 -12.47
C THR A 91 9.75 2.35 -12.28
N THR A 92 8.62 1.84 -11.78
CA THR A 92 8.40 0.40 -11.56
C THR A 92 8.57 -0.39 -12.86
N ARG A 93 8.12 0.16 -14.02
CA ARG A 93 8.30 -0.46 -15.34
C ARG A 93 9.76 -0.71 -15.71
N LYS A 94 10.68 0.17 -15.26
CA LYS A 94 12.14 -0.01 -15.49
C LYS A 94 12.70 -1.22 -14.74
N TYR A 95 12.13 -1.56 -13.59
CA TYR A 95 12.55 -2.71 -12.78
C TYR A 95 11.89 -4.01 -13.25
N VAL A 96 10.56 -4.05 -13.36
CA VAL A 96 9.84 -5.29 -13.70
C VAL A 96 9.84 -5.62 -15.20
N LYS A 97 10.24 -4.68 -16.07
CA LYS A 97 10.39 -4.82 -17.54
C LYS A 97 9.09 -5.14 -18.29
N GLN A 98 7.93 -5.00 -17.64
CA GLN A 98 6.61 -5.34 -18.19
C GLN A 98 5.52 -4.45 -17.57
N GLY A 99 4.32 -4.49 -18.16
CA GLY A 99 3.16 -3.74 -17.70
C GLY A 99 2.87 -2.46 -18.50
N THR A 100 1.67 -1.95 -18.34
CA THR A 100 1.20 -0.69 -18.91
C THR A 100 1.54 0.44 -17.96
N ILE A 101 2.21 1.49 -18.47
CA ILE A 101 2.56 2.65 -17.66
C ILE A 101 1.32 3.50 -17.42
N VAL A 102 1.01 3.74 -16.14
CA VAL A 102 0.00 4.71 -15.72
C VAL A 102 0.60 6.11 -15.82
N LYS A 103 0.29 6.81 -16.90
CA LYS A 103 0.75 8.20 -17.12
C LYS A 103 -0.14 9.19 -16.40
N ASP A 104 -1.42 9.04 -16.64
CA ASP A 104 -2.48 9.82 -16.00
C ASP A 104 -3.20 8.91 -15.00
N GLU A 105 -4.49 9.08 -14.86
CA GLU A 105 -5.34 8.26 -14.01
C GLU A 105 -6.04 7.17 -14.83
N ILE A 106 -6.22 5.99 -14.25
CA ILE A 106 -7.09 4.95 -14.80
C ILE A 106 -8.35 4.93 -13.95
N ILE A 107 -9.51 5.08 -14.59
CA ILE A 107 -10.81 5.08 -13.94
C ILE A 107 -11.64 3.92 -14.48
N GLU A 108 -12.12 3.06 -13.57
CA GLU A 108 -13.21 2.11 -13.83
C GLU A 108 -14.46 2.65 -13.14
N PRO A 109 -15.47 3.13 -13.89
CA PRO A 109 -16.62 3.79 -13.32
C PRO A 109 -17.44 2.87 -12.42
N ALA A 110 -18.20 3.47 -11.52
CA ALA A 110 -19.15 2.74 -10.67
C ALA A 110 -20.16 1.97 -11.54
N ASN A 111 -20.49 0.75 -11.13
CA ASN A 111 -21.44 -0.12 -11.83
C ASN A 111 -22.26 -0.98 -10.86
N GLY A 112 -23.49 -0.61 -10.62
CA GLY A 112 -24.37 -1.25 -9.65
C GLY A 112 -23.79 -1.21 -8.23
N LYS A 113 -23.50 -2.37 -7.66
CA LYS A 113 -22.91 -2.46 -6.31
C LYS A 113 -21.41 -2.20 -6.25
N TYR A 114 -20.75 -2.05 -7.39
CA TYR A 114 -19.33 -1.83 -7.47
C TYR A 114 -19.06 -0.32 -7.50
N PRO A 115 -18.37 0.26 -6.49
CA PRO A 115 -18.01 1.67 -6.50
C PRO A 115 -17.00 1.98 -7.60
N GLU A 116 -16.77 3.26 -7.87
CA GLU A 116 -15.69 3.70 -8.77
C GLU A 116 -14.34 3.18 -8.25
N LEU A 117 -13.48 2.78 -9.19
CA LEU A 117 -12.11 2.38 -8.91
C LEU A 117 -11.16 3.28 -9.69
N ARG A 118 -10.14 3.79 -9.02
CA ARG A 118 -9.16 4.71 -9.60
C ARG A 118 -7.74 4.23 -9.30
N VAL A 119 -6.86 4.28 -10.31
CA VAL A 119 -5.41 4.06 -10.16
C VAL A 119 -4.70 5.32 -10.59
N PHE A 120 -3.87 5.90 -9.74
CA PHE A 120 -3.22 7.18 -10.00
C PHE A 120 -1.81 7.24 -9.39
N ASN A 121 -1.00 8.18 -9.91
CA ASN A 121 0.32 8.43 -9.36
C ASN A 121 0.22 9.16 -8.03
N PHE A 122 0.97 8.69 -7.03
CA PHE A 122 1.00 9.27 -5.70
C PHE A 122 2.42 9.77 -5.35
N PRO A 123 2.58 11.00 -4.81
CA PRO A 123 3.87 11.49 -4.34
C PRO A 123 4.38 10.64 -3.18
N SER A 124 5.68 10.34 -3.14
CA SER A 124 6.23 9.50 -2.07
C SER A 124 7.68 9.85 -1.77
N CYS A 125 8.00 9.91 -0.48
CA CYS A 125 9.38 10.00 0.00
C CYS A 125 10.07 8.63 -0.01
N HIS A 126 9.31 7.52 0.18
CA HIS A 126 9.83 6.17 0.26
C HIS A 126 10.43 5.67 -1.06
N ALA A 127 9.66 5.75 -2.13
CA ALA A 127 10.10 5.30 -3.45
C ALA A 127 9.58 6.20 -4.56
N LYS A 128 10.39 6.39 -5.60
CA LYS A 128 9.97 7.17 -6.77
C LYS A 128 8.94 6.41 -7.59
N GLY A 129 7.83 7.09 -7.90
CA GLY A 129 6.81 6.56 -8.80
C GLY A 129 5.92 5.53 -8.12
N CYS A 130 5.36 5.88 -6.97
CA CYS A 130 4.30 5.10 -6.34
C CYS A 130 2.96 5.29 -7.07
N LEU A 131 2.18 4.22 -7.11
CA LEU A 131 0.79 4.23 -7.55
C LEU A 131 -0.12 3.98 -6.35
N ALA A 132 -1.20 4.73 -6.28
CA ALA A 132 -2.31 4.49 -5.37
C ALA A 132 -3.45 3.78 -6.10
N LEU A 133 -4.27 3.03 -5.35
CA LEU A 133 -5.50 2.43 -5.84
C LEU A 133 -6.64 2.81 -4.90
N GLN A 134 -7.65 3.50 -5.41
CA GLN A 134 -8.86 3.87 -4.67
C GLN A 134 -10.04 3.00 -5.11
N CYS A 135 -10.85 2.58 -4.14
CA CYS A 135 -12.12 1.90 -4.39
C CYS A 135 -13.14 2.33 -3.33
N GLY A 136 -14.09 3.18 -3.72
CA GLY A 136 -15.04 3.80 -2.80
C GLY A 136 -14.33 4.59 -1.71
N GLU A 137 -14.65 4.31 -0.46
CA GLU A 137 -14.09 4.96 0.73
C GLU A 137 -12.66 4.53 1.09
N TYR A 138 -12.08 3.51 0.42
CA TYR A 138 -10.74 2.99 0.69
C TYR A 138 -9.72 3.47 -0.34
N VAL A 139 -8.54 3.87 0.13
CA VAL A 139 -7.36 4.16 -0.70
C VAL A 139 -6.19 3.32 -0.21
N PHE A 140 -5.54 2.58 -1.10
CA PHE A 140 -4.36 1.77 -0.83
C PHE A 140 -3.13 2.48 -1.37
N LEU A 141 -2.16 2.75 -0.51
CA LEU A 141 -0.96 3.52 -0.81
C LEU A 141 0.33 2.67 -0.81
N GLY A 142 0.27 1.40 -0.39
CA GLY A 142 1.48 0.59 -0.16
C GLY A 142 2.36 1.27 0.88
N ASP A 143 3.63 1.49 0.55
CA ASP A 143 4.60 2.14 1.43
C ASP A 143 4.76 3.64 1.16
N ALA A 144 3.86 4.23 0.35
CA ALA A 144 4.09 5.56 -0.20
C ALA A 144 4.20 6.68 0.85
N THR A 145 3.64 6.49 2.06
CA THR A 145 3.70 7.48 3.14
C THR A 145 4.97 7.38 3.99
N TYR A 146 5.75 6.32 3.84
CA TYR A 146 6.96 6.12 4.63
C TYR A 146 8.12 7.01 4.18
N SER A 147 9.11 7.10 5.05
CA SER A 147 10.38 7.77 4.80
C SER A 147 11.23 6.99 3.79
N GLN A 148 12.21 7.66 3.24
CA GLN A 148 13.37 6.99 2.64
C GLN A 148 14.36 6.63 3.75
N GLU A 149 14.80 5.37 3.78
CA GLU A 149 15.88 4.94 4.67
C GLU A 149 17.25 5.24 4.04
N LYS A 150 18.14 5.88 4.83
CA LYS A 150 19.50 6.14 4.42
C LYS A 150 20.48 5.88 5.58
N GLY A 151 21.05 4.69 5.60
CA GLY A 151 21.83 4.19 6.74
C GLY A 151 20.93 4.00 7.96
N SER A 152 21.25 4.70 9.08
CA SER A 152 20.46 4.68 10.31
C SER A 152 19.47 5.83 10.42
N LYS A 153 19.11 6.45 9.29
CA LYS A 153 18.20 7.62 9.28
C LYS A 153 17.00 7.39 8.41
N HIS A 154 15.87 7.88 8.89
CA HIS A 154 14.62 8.04 8.15
C HIS A 154 14.53 9.48 7.63
N ILE A 155 14.36 9.66 6.33
CA ILE A 155 14.42 10.97 5.68
C ILE A 155 13.14 11.20 4.88
N TYR A 156 12.50 12.35 5.13
CA TYR A 156 11.45 12.90 4.31
C TYR A 156 11.96 14.12 3.54
N ASN A 157 11.74 14.17 2.23
CA ASN A 157 11.89 15.42 1.49
C ASN A 157 10.73 16.35 1.83
N GLU A 158 11.01 17.57 2.28
CA GLU A 158 10.00 18.52 2.77
C GLU A 158 8.90 18.81 1.73
N GLN A 159 9.30 19.03 0.46
CA GLN A 159 8.36 19.37 -0.58
C GLN A 159 7.47 18.16 -0.97
N ILE A 160 8.07 16.97 -1.04
CA ILE A 160 7.33 15.73 -1.34
C ILE A 160 6.37 15.41 -0.20
N LEU A 161 6.81 15.52 1.06
CA LEU A 161 5.93 15.30 2.21
C LEU A 161 4.74 16.28 2.21
N LYS A 162 4.97 17.54 1.88
CA LYS A 162 3.86 18.50 1.72
C LYS A 162 2.90 18.08 0.60
N GLN A 163 3.43 17.62 -0.53
CA GLN A 163 2.60 17.10 -1.63
C GLN A 163 1.81 15.86 -1.23
N MET A 164 2.39 14.96 -0.43
CA MET A 164 1.68 13.79 0.13
C MET A 164 0.49 14.22 0.98
N ILE A 165 0.72 15.16 1.92
CA ILE A 165 -0.34 15.72 2.77
C ILE A 165 -1.44 16.34 1.92
N ASP A 166 -1.09 17.24 0.99
CA ASP A 166 -2.05 17.92 0.12
C ASP A 166 -2.85 16.94 -0.74
N CYS A 167 -2.21 15.89 -1.22
CA CYS A 167 -2.85 14.84 -2.00
C CYS A 167 -3.87 14.08 -1.14
N ILE A 168 -3.49 13.63 0.07
CA ILE A 168 -4.39 12.90 0.96
C ILE A 168 -5.55 13.78 1.39
N GLU A 169 -5.34 15.06 1.70
CA GLU A 169 -6.42 16.00 2.06
C GLU A 169 -7.51 16.08 0.98
N GLN A 170 -7.12 16.01 -0.30
CA GLN A 170 -8.03 16.10 -1.44
C GLN A 170 -8.72 14.78 -1.80
N LEU A 171 -8.25 13.63 -1.27
CA LEU A 171 -8.89 12.35 -1.53
C LEU A 171 -10.26 12.26 -0.84
N ASP A 172 -11.28 11.86 -1.59
CA ASP A 172 -12.58 11.50 -1.05
C ASP A 172 -12.54 10.04 -0.59
N CYS A 173 -12.03 9.83 0.61
CA CYS A 173 -11.93 8.51 1.26
C CYS A 173 -12.04 8.66 2.77
N GLU A 174 -12.39 7.57 3.45
CA GLU A 174 -12.44 7.47 4.90
C GLU A 174 -11.24 6.67 5.43
N PHE A 175 -10.80 5.65 4.68
CA PHE A 175 -9.78 4.71 5.10
C PHE A 175 -8.58 4.69 4.14
N ILE A 176 -7.39 4.50 4.71
CA ILE A 176 -6.12 4.38 4.00
C ILE A 176 -5.43 3.08 4.40
N GLY A 177 -5.10 2.25 3.40
CA GLY A 177 -4.30 1.04 3.57
C GLY A 177 -2.81 1.34 3.37
N LEU A 178 -2.02 1.09 4.42
CA LEU A 178 -0.56 1.24 4.43
C LEU A 178 0.09 -0.12 4.65
N SER A 179 0.92 -0.56 3.70
CA SER A 179 1.58 -1.86 3.82
C SER A 179 2.59 -1.86 4.96
N HIS A 180 2.77 -3.01 5.59
CA HIS A 180 3.64 -3.22 6.75
C HIS A 180 3.25 -2.47 8.03
N SER A 181 2.22 -1.63 8.00
CA SER A 181 1.75 -0.94 9.20
C SER A 181 1.02 -1.90 10.14
N ARG A 182 1.02 -1.58 11.44
CA ARG A 182 0.17 -2.28 12.39
C ARG A 182 -1.30 -2.00 12.07
N GLY A 183 -2.09 -3.04 11.83
CA GLY A 183 -3.51 -2.91 11.47
C GLY A 183 -3.82 -2.77 9.99
N PHE A 184 -2.89 -2.42 9.11
CA PHE A 184 -3.02 -2.18 7.66
C PHE A 184 -3.99 -1.06 7.27
N ILE A 185 -5.21 -1.00 7.82
CA ILE A 185 -6.24 0.00 7.50
C ILE A 185 -6.32 1.04 8.62
N HIS A 186 -6.17 2.29 8.26
CA HIS A 186 -6.17 3.44 9.17
C HIS A 186 -7.22 4.45 8.74
N LYS A 187 -7.75 5.24 9.68
CA LYS A 187 -8.56 6.41 9.32
C LYS A 187 -7.70 7.44 8.58
N LYS A 188 -8.26 8.10 7.60
CA LYS A 188 -7.58 9.15 6.85
C LYS A 188 -7.01 10.25 7.75
N GLU A 189 -7.78 10.63 8.77
CA GLU A 189 -7.40 11.66 9.74
C GLU A 189 -6.15 11.29 10.53
N ASP A 190 -5.99 10.02 10.91
CA ASP A 190 -4.84 9.55 11.70
C ASP A 190 -3.57 9.61 10.84
N VAL A 191 -3.65 9.14 9.59
CA VAL A 191 -2.55 9.25 8.63
C VAL A 191 -2.18 10.71 8.36
N LEU A 192 -3.15 11.60 8.23
CA LEU A 192 -2.91 13.04 8.06
C LEU A 192 -2.26 13.65 9.29
N THR A 193 -2.72 13.29 10.49
CA THR A 193 -2.16 13.76 11.76
C THR A 193 -0.69 13.36 11.86
N LEU A 194 -0.36 12.09 11.60
CA LEU A 194 1.00 11.59 11.57
C LEU A 194 1.89 12.38 10.59
N LEU A 195 1.48 12.51 9.33
CA LEU A 195 2.28 13.20 8.31
C LEU A 195 2.44 14.70 8.62
N LYS A 196 1.43 15.35 9.18
CA LYS A 196 1.49 16.75 9.62
C LYS A 196 2.40 16.92 10.84
N SER A 197 2.41 15.98 11.77
CA SER A 197 3.34 15.93 12.90
C SER A 197 4.78 15.84 12.37
N ILE A 198 5.08 14.88 11.48
CA ILE A 198 6.39 14.78 10.83
C ILE A 198 6.78 16.09 10.13
N TYR A 199 5.85 16.70 9.38
CA TYR A 199 6.08 17.98 8.70
C TYR A 199 6.36 19.13 9.67
N GLY A 200 5.85 19.06 10.90
CA GLY A 200 6.11 20.01 11.96
C GLY A 200 7.60 20.12 12.36
N PHE A 201 8.37 19.05 12.17
CA PHE A 201 9.82 19.01 12.46
C PHE A 201 10.70 19.66 11.38
N ARG A 202 10.12 20.26 10.33
CA ARG A 202 10.91 20.93 9.31
C ARG A 202 11.70 22.12 9.86
N GLU A 203 12.93 22.27 9.39
CA GLU A 203 13.80 23.38 9.77
C GLU A 203 13.97 24.36 8.60
N LYS A 204 13.93 25.66 8.91
CA LYS A 204 14.09 26.71 7.89
C LYS A 204 15.42 26.58 7.15
N GLY A 205 15.34 26.49 5.82
CA GLY A 205 16.51 26.39 4.93
C GLY A 205 17.02 24.96 4.72
N ARG A 206 16.35 23.96 5.28
CA ARG A 206 16.59 22.54 4.96
C ARG A 206 15.50 22.01 4.04
N SER A 207 15.87 21.14 3.12
CA SER A 207 14.95 20.45 2.22
C SER A 207 14.57 19.05 2.70
N GLU A 208 15.15 18.59 3.80
CA GLU A 208 14.97 17.26 4.36
C GLU A 208 14.64 17.34 5.86
N ILE A 209 13.72 16.51 6.28
CA ILE A 209 13.37 16.22 7.68
C ILE A 209 13.94 14.83 7.98
N SER A 210 14.80 14.73 9.01
CA SER A 210 15.56 13.52 9.28
C SER A 210 15.42 13.09 10.73
N PHE A 211 15.14 11.82 10.95
CA PHE A 211 15.04 11.16 12.24
C PHE A 211 16.04 10.02 12.33
N ASP A 212 16.53 9.68 13.53
CA ASP A 212 17.20 8.41 13.76
C ASP A 212 16.18 7.25 13.91
N ASN A 213 16.64 6.01 13.81
CA ASN A 213 15.77 4.84 13.87
C ASN A 213 14.99 4.73 15.18
N PHE A 214 15.61 5.12 16.31
CA PHE A 214 14.96 5.04 17.62
C PHE A 214 13.75 5.97 17.67
N PHE A 215 13.97 7.25 17.36
CA PHE A 215 12.91 8.26 17.39
C PHE A 215 11.78 7.95 16.40
N TYR A 216 12.13 7.46 15.19
CA TYR A 216 11.14 7.15 14.16
C TYR A 216 10.24 5.98 14.54
N ASN A 217 10.83 4.90 15.06
CA ASN A 217 10.05 3.70 15.38
C ASN A 217 9.25 3.88 16.67
N ASP A 218 9.86 4.41 17.74
CA ASP A 218 9.23 4.45 19.07
C ASP A 218 8.30 5.67 19.24
N GLU A 219 8.66 6.81 18.66
CA GLU A 219 7.90 8.06 18.89
C GLU A 219 6.93 8.41 17.77
N ILE A 220 7.19 7.95 16.54
CA ILE A 220 6.36 8.29 15.38
C ILE A 220 5.46 7.12 14.97
N MET A 221 5.99 5.89 14.86
CA MET A 221 5.24 4.78 14.29
C MET A 221 4.49 3.93 15.33
N GLU A 222 4.97 3.84 16.57
CA GLU A 222 4.31 3.01 17.58
C GLU A 222 3.21 3.74 18.36
N LYS A 223 3.42 5.03 18.71
CA LYS A 223 2.48 5.76 19.59
C LYS A 223 1.18 6.18 18.94
N GLU A 224 1.16 6.49 17.64
CA GLU A 224 -0.06 7.00 17.01
C GLU A 224 -1.06 5.91 16.57
N PHE A 225 -0.67 4.64 16.64
CA PHE A 225 -1.56 3.49 16.32
C PHE A 225 -1.90 2.63 17.55
N GLU A 226 -1.50 3.03 18.77
CA GLU A 226 -1.80 2.30 20.02
C GLU A 226 -3.13 2.70 20.68
N GLU A 227 -3.68 3.88 20.39
CA GLU A 227 -4.88 4.39 21.09
C GLU A 227 -6.19 3.67 20.75
N ASP A 228 -6.24 2.89 19.66
CA ASP A 228 -7.48 2.20 19.22
C ASP A 228 -7.71 0.81 19.87
N GLU A 229 -6.77 0.24 20.64
CA GLU A 229 -6.94 -1.09 21.27
C GLU A 229 -7.56 -1.04 22.68
N GLU A 230 -7.60 0.11 23.36
CA GLU A 230 -8.15 0.21 24.73
C GLU A 230 -9.69 0.40 24.81
N GLU A 231 -10.37 0.74 23.69
CA GLU A 231 -11.83 0.94 23.70
C GLU A 231 -12.67 -0.30 23.37
N SER A 232 -12.07 -1.49 23.13
CA SER A 232 -12.83 -2.69 22.74
C SER A 232 -13.09 -3.70 23.85
N ASP A 233 -12.67 -3.44 25.10
CA ASP A 233 -12.84 -4.34 26.26
C ASP A 233 -13.76 -3.77 27.38
N GLU A 234 -14.86 -3.07 27.03
CA GLU A 234 -15.98 -2.81 27.98
C GLU A 234 -17.31 -3.38 27.49
#